data_e6cf77a0a78e768447212314676a53d6
#
_entry.id   e6cf77a0a78e768447212314676a53d6
#
_cell.length_a   1.000
_cell.length_b   1.000
_cell.length_c   1.000
_cell.angle_alpha   90.00
_cell.angle_beta   90.00
_cell.angle_gamma   90.00
#
_symmetry.space_group_name_H-M   'P 1'
#
loop_
_entity.id
_entity.type
_entity.pdbx_description
1 polymer ?
#
loop_
_entity_poly.entity_id
_entity_poly.type
_entity_poly.pdbx_seq_one_letter_code
_entity_poly.pdbx_strand_id
1 'polypeptide(L)'
;MMRILVDADGCPVVDIAVRLCKASGTECILLCDTAHDIRKDSATTLVFDKGADSVDYALADRVSPGDLVITQDYGLASMCLARGARVLHQDGWEYTRDNIDALLTFRHEARKQRARSGKFKGPKKREREQDAAFEATLIQILQL
;
A
#
# COMPACT_ATOMS: atom_id res chain seq x y z
N MET A 1 17.17 -0.72 10.49
CA MET A 1 16.73 -1.78 9.57
C MET A 1 15.37 -1.42 9.00
N MET A 2 15.15 -1.66 7.71
CA MET A 2 13.88 -1.43 7.05
C MET A 2 12.84 -2.45 7.49
N ARG A 3 11.64 -1.98 7.82
CA ARG A 3 10.46 -2.83 7.98
C ARG A 3 9.52 -2.55 6.83
N ILE A 4 8.71 -3.53 6.46
CA ILE A 4 7.67 -3.33 5.45
C ILE A 4 6.30 -3.43 6.12
N LEU A 5 5.51 -2.36 6.01
CA LEU A 5 4.14 -2.31 6.50
C LEU A 5 3.19 -2.32 5.32
N VAL A 6 2.25 -3.26 5.30
CA VAL A 6 1.33 -3.45 4.18
C VAL A 6 -0.08 -3.07 4.61
N ASP A 7 -0.69 -2.14 3.87
CA ASP A 7 -2.12 -1.87 3.94
C ASP A 7 -2.83 -3.02 3.22
N ALA A 8 -3.19 -4.05 3.98
CA ALA A 8 -3.48 -5.37 3.43
C ALA A 8 -4.91 -5.54 2.91
N ASP A 9 -5.86 -4.69 3.32
CA ASP A 9 -7.24 -4.80 2.87
C ASP A 9 -7.35 -4.53 1.37
N GLY A 10 -7.84 -5.50 0.61
CA GLY A 10 -7.97 -5.39 -0.84
C GLY A 10 -6.63 -5.32 -1.58
N CYS A 11 -5.52 -5.64 -0.92
CA CYS A 11 -4.19 -5.58 -1.54
C CYS A 11 -3.93 -6.88 -2.32
N PRO A 12 -3.69 -6.79 -3.65
CA PRO A 12 -3.48 -7.99 -4.47
C PRO A 12 -2.06 -8.55 -4.38
N VAL A 13 -1.13 -7.85 -3.73
CA VAL A 13 0.30 -8.20 -3.73
C VAL A 13 0.82 -8.67 -2.37
N VAL A 14 -0.10 -9.00 -1.44
CA VAL A 14 0.29 -9.45 -0.08
C VAL A 14 1.22 -10.66 -0.14
N ASP A 15 0.86 -11.68 -0.92
CA ASP A 15 1.66 -12.91 -1.00
C ASP A 15 3.04 -12.66 -1.59
N ILE A 16 3.14 -11.80 -2.60
CA ILE A 16 4.42 -11.42 -3.19
C ILE A 16 5.29 -10.71 -2.15
N ALA A 17 4.71 -9.75 -1.43
CA ALA A 17 5.42 -8.99 -0.40
C ALA A 17 5.92 -9.90 0.71
N VAL A 18 5.07 -10.79 1.22
CA VAL A 18 5.43 -11.71 2.31
C VAL A 18 6.56 -12.64 1.85
N ARG A 19 6.46 -13.20 0.64
CA ARG A 19 7.49 -14.10 0.10
C ARG A 19 8.84 -13.41 -0.02
N LEU A 20 8.87 -12.20 -0.55
CA LEU A 20 10.11 -11.47 -0.75
C LEU A 20 10.71 -11.00 0.58
N CYS A 21 9.88 -10.60 1.54
CA CYS A 21 10.35 -10.26 2.89
C CYS A 21 11.00 -11.47 3.57
N LYS A 22 10.39 -12.65 3.45
CA LYS A 22 10.95 -13.87 4.00
C LYS A 22 12.30 -14.19 3.37
N ALA A 23 12.42 -14.05 2.05
CA ALA A 23 13.66 -14.33 1.32
C ALA A 23 14.79 -13.38 1.72
N SER A 24 14.47 -12.13 2.05
CA SER A 24 15.46 -11.10 2.41
C SER A 24 15.71 -10.97 3.92
N GLY A 25 14.94 -11.70 4.75
CA GLY A 25 15.02 -11.55 6.21
C GLY A 25 14.46 -10.22 6.70
N THR A 26 13.56 -9.60 5.96
CA THR A 26 12.96 -8.31 6.31
C THR A 26 11.66 -8.53 7.08
N GLU A 27 11.45 -7.76 8.14
CA GLU A 27 10.22 -7.81 8.92
C GLU A 27 9.04 -7.30 8.07
N CYS A 28 7.97 -8.09 8.02
CA CYS A 28 6.77 -7.77 7.29
C CYS A 28 5.58 -7.70 8.25
N ILE A 29 4.87 -6.57 8.25
CA ILE A 29 3.70 -6.33 9.10
C ILE A 29 2.50 -6.07 8.20
N LEU A 30 1.47 -6.90 8.33
CA LEU A 30 0.22 -6.76 7.60
C LEU A 30 -0.80 -6.09 8.51
N LEU A 31 -1.41 -5.00 8.05
CA LEU A 31 -2.45 -4.30 8.80
C LEU A 31 -3.77 -4.44 8.03
N CYS A 32 -4.79 -4.96 8.72
CA CYS A 32 -6.10 -5.20 8.10
C CYS A 32 -7.21 -4.95 9.12
N ASP A 33 -8.45 -4.88 8.63
CA ASP A 33 -9.61 -4.76 9.52
C ASP A 33 -10.17 -6.14 9.88
N THR A 34 -11.13 -6.18 10.79
CA THR A 34 -11.74 -7.44 11.28
C THR A 34 -12.53 -8.18 10.20
N ALA A 35 -12.94 -7.50 9.13
CA ALA A 35 -13.64 -8.12 8.01
C ALA A 35 -12.70 -8.88 7.06
N HIS A 36 -11.40 -8.57 7.11
CA HIS A 36 -10.39 -9.09 6.19
C HIS A 36 -9.21 -9.72 6.93
N ASP A 37 -9.45 -10.42 8.02
CA ASP A 37 -8.40 -11.01 8.87
C ASP A 37 -7.43 -11.87 8.04
N ILE A 38 -6.38 -11.24 7.55
CA ILE A 38 -5.39 -11.84 6.65
C ILE A 38 -4.23 -12.36 7.48
N ARG A 39 -4.03 -13.68 7.50
CA ARG A 39 -2.93 -14.33 8.23
C ARG A 39 -2.00 -15.00 7.25
N LYS A 40 -0.71 -14.70 7.34
CA LYS A 40 0.33 -15.29 6.50
C LYS A 40 1.49 -15.72 7.39
N ASP A 41 2.04 -16.89 7.10
CA ASP A 41 3.26 -17.36 7.77
C ASP A 41 4.40 -16.38 7.51
N SER A 42 5.30 -16.24 8.45
CA SER A 42 6.47 -15.35 8.37
C SER A 42 6.16 -13.83 8.38
N ALA A 43 4.89 -13.45 8.53
CA ALA A 43 4.49 -12.05 8.68
C ALA A 43 3.70 -11.87 9.97
N THR A 44 3.77 -10.67 10.55
CA THR A 44 2.95 -10.29 11.71
C THR A 44 1.67 -9.62 11.19
N THR A 45 0.51 -10.09 11.63
CA THR A 45 -0.77 -9.49 11.25
C THR A 45 -1.34 -8.72 12.43
N LEU A 46 -1.66 -7.45 12.20
CA LEU A 46 -2.35 -6.58 13.15
C LEU A 46 -3.75 -6.31 12.63
N VAL A 47 -4.75 -6.63 13.45
CA VAL A 47 -6.16 -6.51 13.08
C VAL A 47 -6.78 -5.37 13.86
N PHE A 48 -7.49 -4.48 13.16
CA PHE A 48 -8.14 -3.31 13.75
C PHE A 48 -9.64 -3.36 13.53
N ASP A 49 -10.39 -2.65 14.38
CA ASP A 49 -11.84 -2.60 14.27
C ASP A 49 -12.27 -2.05 12.91
N LYS A 50 -13.35 -2.62 12.39
CA LYS A 50 -13.95 -2.18 11.15
C LYS A 50 -14.53 -0.79 11.34
N GLY A 51 -13.87 0.20 10.77
CA GLY A 51 -14.31 1.59 10.82
C GLY A 51 -13.60 2.39 9.75
N ALA A 52 -14.18 3.54 9.41
CA ALA A 52 -13.58 4.42 8.41
C ALA A 52 -12.18 4.82 8.86
N ASP A 53 -11.19 4.54 8.03
CA ASP A 53 -9.81 4.95 8.18
C ASP A 53 -9.06 4.40 9.42
N SER A 54 -9.62 3.41 10.14
CA SER A 54 -8.97 2.85 11.33
C SER A 54 -7.60 2.23 11.00
N VAL A 55 -7.53 1.46 9.90
CA VAL A 55 -6.27 0.84 9.45
C VAL A 55 -5.28 1.90 9.01
N ASP A 56 -5.74 2.92 8.29
CA ASP A 56 -4.89 4.00 7.79
C ASP A 56 -4.20 4.76 8.92
N TYR A 57 -4.96 5.17 9.93
CA TYR A 57 -4.39 5.86 11.09
C TYR A 57 -3.45 4.97 11.87
N ALA A 58 -3.83 3.71 12.07
CA ALA A 58 -2.99 2.75 12.78
C ALA A 58 -1.66 2.53 12.08
N LEU A 59 -1.68 2.44 10.76
CA LEU A 59 -0.46 2.28 9.97
C LEU A 59 0.40 3.54 10.04
N ALA A 60 -0.19 4.71 9.81
CA ALA A 60 0.53 5.98 9.84
C ALA A 60 1.19 6.22 11.19
N ASP A 61 0.53 5.85 12.29
CA ASP A 61 1.09 6.00 13.65
C ASP A 61 2.28 5.09 13.91
N ARG A 62 2.36 3.95 13.24
CA ARG A 62 3.42 2.96 13.46
C ARG A 62 4.65 3.15 12.59
N VAL A 63 4.51 3.89 11.49
CA VAL A 63 5.60 4.03 10.53
C VAL A 63 6.73 4.88 11.11
N SER A 64 7.96 4.47 10.82
CA SER A 64 9.17 5.20 11.22
C SER A 64 9.97 5.58 9.98
N PRO A 65 10.82 6.61 10.07
CA PRO A 65 11.70 6.96 8.96
C PRO A 65 12.50 5.75 8.48
N GLY A 66 12.56 5.55 7.18
CA GLY A 66 13.25 4.42 6.57
C GLY A 66 12.42 3.17 6.38
N ASP A 67 11.21 3.11 6.94
CA ASP A 67 10.28 2.02 6.66
C ASP A 67 9.74 2.11 5.23
N LEU A 68 9.32 0.98 4.68
CA LEU A 68 8.61 0.92 3.40
C LEU A 68 7.15 0.58 3.66
N VAL A 69 6.24 1.36 3.08
CA VAL A 69 4.80 1.13 3.15
C VAL A 69 4.30 0.72 1.77
N ILE A 70 3.41 -0.27 1.72
CA ILE A 70 2.75 -0.70 0.48
C ILE A 70 1.27 -0.37 0.61
N THR A 71 0.79 0.52 -0.25
CA THR A 71 -0.62 0.94 -0.26
C THR A 71 -1.04 1.47 -1.62
N GLN A 72 -2.32 1.32 -1.94
CA GLN A 72 -2.95 1.97 -3.09
C GLN A 72 -3.66 3.28 -2.69
N ASP A 73 -3.72 3.60 -1.41
CA ASP A 73 -4.41 4.79 -0.90
C ASP A 73 -3.49 6.00 -0.92
N TYR A 74 -3.81 6.97 -1.77
CA TYR A 74 -3.00 8.18 -1.93
C TYR A 74 -2.93 9.03 -0.66
N GLY A 75 -4.03 9.09 0.10
CA GLY A 75 -4.07 9.83 1.36
C GLY A 75 -3.14 9.22 2.40
N LEU A 76 -3.20 7.90 2.56
CA LEU A 76 -2.29 7.19 3.46
C LEU A 76 -0.83 7.34 3.01
N ALA A 77 -0.58 7.24 1.70
CA ALA A 77 0.76 7.44 1.14
C ALA A 77 1.31 8.82 1.53
N SER A 78 0.49 9.86 1.41
CA SER A 78 0.87 11.23 1.79
C SER A 78 1.27 11.32 3.26
N MET A 79 0.49 10.72 4.16
CA MET A 79 0.80 10.71 5.59
C MET A 79 2.12 9.99 5.89
N CYS A 80 2.36 8.87 5.24
CA CYS A 80 3.57 8.08 5.47
C CYS A 80 4.81 8.79 4.91
N LEU A 81 4.71 9.43 3.75
CA LEU A 81 5.80 10.24 3.20
C LEU A 81 6.19 11.37 4.16
N ALA A 82 5.19 12.03 4.76
CA ALA A 82 5.43 13.10 5.72
C ALA A 82 6.20 12.61 6.97
N ARG A 83 6.13 11.33 7.29
CA ARG A 83 6.84 10.72 8.41
C ARG A 83 8.21 10.13 8.03
N GLY A 84 8.64 10.33 6.79
CA GLY A 84 9.95 9.89 6.32
C GLY A 84 10.00 8.46 5.81
N ALA A 85 8.87 7.81 5.61
CA ALA A 85 8.83 6.48 5.02
C ALA A 85 8.91 6.56 3.49
N ARG A 86 9.36 5.46 2.88
CA ARG A 86 9.16 5.23 1.44
C ARG A 86 7.79 4.59 1.25
N VAL A 87 7.12 4.88 0.15
CA VAL A 87 5.80 4.32 -0.12
C VAL A 87 5.74 3.78 -1.54
N LEU A 88 5.36 2.52 -1.66
CA LEU A 88 5.27 1.79 -2.91
C LEU A 88 3.82 1.46 -3.24
N HIS A 89 3.41 1.79 -4.46
CA HIS A 89 2.09 1.41 -4.97
C HIS A 89 2.09 -0.07 -5.39
N GLN A 90 0.94 -0.70 -5.31
CA GLN A 90 0.79 -2.12 -5.67
C GLN A 90 1.11 -2.43 -7.14
N ASP A 91 1.19 -1.42 -8.00
CA ASP A 91 1.54 -1.59 -9.41
C ASP A 91 3.04 -1.39 -9.68
N GLY A 92 3.85 -1.22 -8.62
CA GLY A 92 5.30 -1.20 -8.74
C GLY A 92 5.94 0.17 -8.90
N TRP A 93 5.16 1.25 -8.90
CA TRP A 93 5.72 2.60 -8.90
C TRP A 93 5.73 3.18 -7.49
N GLU A 94 6.65 4.11 -7.25
CA GLU A 94 6.87 4.67 -5.92
C GLU A 94 6.23 6.05 -5.81
N TYR A 95 5.52 6.29 -4.70
CA TYR A 95 5.05 7.62 -4.35
C TYR A 95 6.23 8.47 -3.91
N THR A 96 6.25 9.72 -4.37
CA THR A 96 7.28 10.71 -4.01
C THR A 96 6.61 12.02 -3.67
N ARG A 97 7.37 12.94 -3.09
CA ARG A 97 6.89 14.30 -2.86
C ARG A 97 6.54 14.99 -4.17
N ASP A 98 7.24 14.63 -5.25
CA ASP A 98 7.01 15.25 -6.56
C ASP A 98 5.70 14.79 -7.20
N ASN A 99 5.27 13.54 -6.99
CA ASN A 99 4.07 13.02 -7.64
C ASN A 99 2.82 13.01 -6.76
N ILE A 100 2.96 13.06 -5.43
CA ILE A 100 1.81 12.84 -4.53
C ILE A 100 0.76 13.94 -4.63
N ASP A 101 1.16 15.19 -4.75
CA ASP A 101 0.22 16.30 -4.85
C ASP A 101 -0.59 16.25 -6.14
N ALA A 102 0.07 15.93 -7.25
CA ALA A 102 -0.59 15.75 -8.54
C ALA A 102 -1.58 14.58 -8.52
N LEU A 103 -1.19 13.47 -7.87
CA LEU A 103 -2.05 12.28 -7.74
C LEU A 103 -3.30 12.57 -6.90
N LEU A 104 -3.17 13.30 -5.80
CA LEU A 104 -4.30 13.69 -4.96
C LEU A 104 -5.26 14.60 -5.71
N THR A 105 -4.74 15.57 -6.45
CA THR A 105 -5.55 16.49 -7.27
C THR A 105 -6.29 15.73 -8.37
N PHE A 106 -5.61 14.85 -9.08
CA PHE A 106 -6.20 14.03 -10.14
C PHE A 106 -7.36 13.17 -9.59
N ARG A 107 -7.16 12.53 -8.45
CA ARG A 107 -8.20 11.72 -7.80
C ARG A 107 -9.45 12.53 -7.49
N HIS A 108 -9.27 13.75 -6.96
CA HIS A 108 -10.37 14.65 -6.62
C HIS A 108 -11.16 15.06 -7.87
N GLU A 109 -10.47 15.45 -8.95
CA GLU A 109 -11.12 15.82 -10.22
C GLU A 109 -11.86 14.65 -10.84
N ALA A 110 -11.30 13.45 -10.81
CA ALA A 110 -11.95 12.26 -11.33
C ALA A 110 -13.25 11.94 -10.58
N ARG A 111 -13.27 12.14 -9.26
CA ARG A 111 -14.49 11.97 -8.45
C ARG A 111 -15.57 12.98 -8.83
N LYS A 112 -15.20 14.23 -9.04
CA LYS A 112 -16.13 15.28 -9.47
C LYS A 112 -16.76 14.94 -10.81
N GLN A 113 -15.98 14.50 -11.78
CA GLN A 113 -16.48 14.12 -13.10
C GLN A 113 -17.44 12.95 -13.03
N ARG A 114 -17.15 11.93 -12.25
CA ARG A 114 -18.04 10.77 -12.04
C ARG A 114 -19.36 11.17 -11.42
N ALA A 115 -19.33 12.07 -10.43
CA ALA A 115 -20.54 12.58 -9.81
C ALA A 115 -21.39 13.37 -10.80
N ARG A 116 -20.78 14.15 -11.70
CA ARG A 116 -21.47 14.95 -12.71
C ARG A 116 -22.10 14.09 -13.80
N SER A 117 -21.39 13.08 -14.27
CA SER A 117 -21.83 12.27 -15.41
C SER A 117 -22.81 11.18 -15.02
N GLY A 118 -22.92 10.83 -13.74
CA GLY A 118 -23.73 9.71 -13.28
C GLY A 118 -23.23 8.36 -13.75
N LYS A 119 -22.05 8.31 -14.39
CA LYS A 119 -21.44 7.08 -14.88
C LYS A 119 -20.37 6.63 -13.91
N PHE A 120 -20.55 5.42 -13.37
CA PHE A 120 -19.54 4.76 -12.57
C PHE A 120 -18.93 3.62 -13.36
N LYS A 121 -17.64 3.75 -13.67
CA LYS A 121 -16.87 2.63 -14.21
C LYS A 121 -16.10 2.02 -13.06
N GLY A 122 -16.32 0.73 -12.81
CA GLY A 122 -15.54 -0.01 -11.84
C GLY A 122 -14.05 -0.04 -12.24
N PRO A 123 -13.16 -0.43 -11.31
CA PRO A 123 -11.74 -0.54 -11.62
C PRO A 123 -11.50 -1.61 -12.69
N LYS A 124 -10.47 -1.40 -13.51
CA LYS A 124 -10.05 -2.39 -14.50
C LYS A 124 -9.57 -3.65 -13.75
N LYS A 125 -9.80 -4.81 -14.39
CA LYS A 125 -9.25 -6.07 -13.89
C LYS A 125 -7.71 -5.97 -13.86
N ARG A 126 -7.12 -6.46 -12.76
CA ARG A 126 -5.68 -6.47 -12.58
C ARG A 126 -5.02 -7.43 -13.56
N GLU A 127 -3.89 -7.02 -14.13
CA GLU A 127 -3.12 -7.80 -15.09
C GLU A 127 -1.83 -8.33 -14.47
N ARG A 128 -1.28 -9.42 -15.04
CA ARG A 128 -0.03 -10.04 -14.56
C ARG A 128 1.15 -9.09 -14.62
N GLU A 129 1.17 -8.17 -15.58
CA GLU A 129 2.24 -7.17 -15.73
C GLU A 129 2.34 -6.26 -14.52
N GLN A 130 1.22 -5.97 -13.86
CA GLN A 130 1.20 -5.16 -12.65
C GLN A 130 1.85 -5.89 -11.49
N ASP A 131 1.58 -7.17 -11.31
CA ASP A 131 2.22 -8.00 -10.30
C ASP A 131 3.71 -8.15 -10.57
N ALA A 132 4.10 -8.37 -11.83
CA ALA A 132 5.50 -8.49 -12.22
C ALA A 132 6.25 -7.18 -11.98
N ALA A 133 5.64 -6.04 -12.28
CA ALA A 133 6.25 -4.73 -12.04
C ALA A 133 6.45 -4.48 -10.54
N PHE A 134 5.45 -4.81 -9.72
CA PHE A 134 5.56 -4.70 -8.27
C PHE A 134 6.69 -5.58 -7.74
N GLU A 135 6.73 -6.84 -8.14
CA GLU A 135 7.75 -7.80 -7.71
C GLU A 135 9.15 -7.31 -8.07
N ALA A 136 9.35 -6.86 -9.32
CA ALA A 136 10.64 -6.35 -9.78
C ALA A 136 11.12 -5.16 -8.95
N THR A 137 10.22 -4.22 -8.67
CA THR A 137 10.56 -3.04 -7.86
C THR A 137 10.90 -3.44 -6.43
N LEU A 138 10.12 -4.33 -5.83
CA LEU A 138 10.37 -4.74 -4.44
C LEU A 138 11.68 -5.54 -4.33
N ILE A 139 11.98 -6.40 -5.29
CA ILE A 139 13.27 -7.11 -5.35
C ILE A 139 14.42 -6.10 -5.35
N GLN A 140 14.30 -5.05 -6.16
CA GLN A 140 15.32 -4.02 -6.25
C GLN A 140 15.50 -3.27 -4.93
N ILE A 141 14.40 -2.90 -4.28
CA ILE A 141 14.42 -2.20 -2.99
C ILE A 141 15.06 -3.08 -1.90
N LEU A 142 14.72 -4.37 -1.88
CA LEU A 142 15.26 -5.33 -0.91
C LEU A 142 16.66 -5.84 -1.26
N GLN A 143 17.17 -5.51 -2.43
CA GLN A 143 18.48 -5.93 -2.93
C GLN A 143 18.61 -7.45 -3.02
N LEU A 144 17.56 -8.08 -3.49
CA LEU A 144 17.56 -9.53 -3.70
C LEU A 144 18.15 -9.93 -5.08
#